data_a694c257392cdb7e055d5ecb95fff2b9
#
_entry.id   a694c257392cdb7e055d5ecb95fff2b9
#
_cell.length_a   1.000
_cell.length_b   1.000
_cell.length_c   1.000
_cell.angle_alpha   90.00
_cell.angle_beta   90.00
_cell.angle_gamma   90.00
#
_symmetry.space_group_name_H-M   'P 1'
#
loop_
_entity.id
_entity.type
_entity.pdbx_description
1 polymer ?
#
loop_
_entity_poly.entity_id
_entity_poly.type
_entity_poly.pdbx_seq_one_letter_code
_entity_poly.pdbx_strand_id
1 'polypeptide(L)'
;MTCYELVKQFKRKYPGTIAWRLLENAKVIDEHVNPDETVLYAFAGQKNESPFDFFQTAVVALTDKRLLIGQKRVLFGSAFSSITPDLYNDMQVYEGIIWGKVVIDTVKEELVVSNLSKSSLVEIETKISQFMI
;
A
#
# COMPACT_ATOMS: atom_id res chain seq x y z
N MET A 1 -6.32 -15.25 1.75
CA MET A 1 -7.17 -14.04 1.66
C MET A 1 -6.72 -13.20 0.47
N THR A 2 -7.66 -12.54 -0.18
CA THR A 2 -7.36 -11.62 -1.27
C THR A 2 -6.76 -10.31 -0.72
N CYS A 3 -6.13 -9.55 -1.61
CA CYS A 3 -5.65 -8.21 -1.26
C CYS A 3 -6.81 -7.33 -0.76
N TYR A 4 -7.96 -7.40 -1.42
CA TYR A 4 -9.13 -6.63 -0.99
C TYR A 4 -9.56 -6.97 0.42
N GLU A 5 -9.64 -8.25 0.76
CA GLU A 5 -10.01 -8.67 2.11
C GLU A 5 -9.04 -8.14 3.16
N LEU A 6 -7.74 -8.19 2.87
CA LEU A 6 -6.71 -7.71 3.78
C LEU A 6 -6.71 -6.19 3.93
N VAL A 7 -6.88 -5.45 2.84
CA VAL A 7 -6.92 -3.98 2.93
C VAL A 7 -8.20 -3.49 3.61
N LYS A 8 -9.29 -4.24 3.45
CA LYS A 8 -10.53 -3.98 4.18
C LYS A 8 -10.31 -4.12 5.69
N GLN A 9 -9.62 -5.18 6.10
CA GLN A 9 -9.26 -5.38 7.51
C GLN A 9 -8.38 -4.25 8.03
N PHE A 10 -7.40 -3.82 7.24
CA PHE A 10 -6.53 -2.70 7.60
C PHE A 10 -7.35 -1.42 7.84
N LYS A 11 -8.23 -1.08 6.92
CA LYS A 11 -9.06 0.13 7.04
C LYS A 11 -9.99 0.04 8.24
N ARG A 12 -10.51 -1.13 8.52
CA ARG A 12 -11.39 -1.36 9.67
C ARG A 12 -10.62 -1.21 10.99
N LYS A 13 -9.39 -1.68 11.03
CA LYS A 13 -8.51 -1.57 12.21
C LYS A 13 -8.01 -0.14 12.41
N TYR A 14 -7.78 0.59 11.32
CA TYR A 14 -7.24 1.95 11.34
C TYR A 14 -8.15 2.92 10.59
N PRO A 15 -9.35 3.19 11.14
CA PRO A 15 -10.36 3.98 10.40
C PRO A 15 -9.97 5.44 10.16
N GLY A 16 -8.96 5.96 10.89
CA GLY A 16 -8.45 7.30 10.66
C GLY A 16 -7.62 7.47 9.39
N THR A 17 -7.22 6.36 8.77
CA THR A 17 -6.52 6.38 7.48
C THR A 17 -7.46 6.88 6.38
N ILE A 18 -6.96 7.76 5.52
CA ILE A 18 -7.72 8.24 4.36
C ILE A 18 -7.40 7.33 3.18
N ALA A 19 -8.39 6.55 2.76
CA ALA A 19 -8.25 5.65 1.62
C ALA A 19 -9.62 5.42 1.00
N TRP A 20 -9.72 5.62 -0.30
CA TRP A 20 -10.95 5.57 -1.06
C TRP A 20 -10.91 4.44 -2.10
N ARG A 21 -12.07 4.02 -2.56
CA ARG A 21 -12.17 3.06 -3.66
C ARG A 21 -11.31 1.81 -3.44
N LEU A 22 -11.41 1.23 -2.24
CA LEU A 22 -10.55 0.10 -1.86
C LEU A 22 -10.74 -1.12 -2.76
N LEU A 23 -11.98 -1.42 -3.13
CA LEU A 23 -12.26 -2.57 -4.00
C LEU A 23 -11.60 -2.40 -5.36
N GLU A 24 -11.81 -1.26 -6.01
CA GLU A 24 -11.29 -1.00 -7.34
C GLU A 24 -9.76 -1.03 -7.36
N ASN A 25 -9.13 -0.39 -6.38
CA ASN A 25 -7.68 -0.33 -6.30
C ASN A 25 -7.06 -1.68 -5.93
N ALA A 26 -7.66 -2.39 -4.98
CA ALA A 26 -7.17 -3.72 -4.58
C ALA A 26 -7.32 -4.75 -5.70
N LYS A 27 -8.35 -4.61 -6.51
CA LYS A 27 -8.61 -5.52 -7.63
C LYS A 27 -7.47 -5.50 -8.65
N VAL A 28 -6.83 -4.33 -8.84
CA VAL A 28 -5.65 -4.22 -9.68
C VAL A 28 -4.57 -5.19 -9.21
N ILE A 29 -4.36 -5.24 -7.90
CA ILE A 29 -3.36 -6.16 -7.31
C ILE A 29 -3.82 -7.62 -7.45
N ASP A 30 -5.07 -7.91 -7.09
CA ASP A 30 -5.58 -9.28 -7.14
C ASP A 30 -5.53 -9.89 -8.54
N GLU A 31 -5.64 -9.06 -9.57
CA GLU A 31 -5.51 -9.51 -10.96
C GLU A 31 -4.07 -9.88 -11.36
N HIS A 32 -3.08 -9.43 -10.60
CA HIS A 32 -1.66 -9.65 -10.90
C HIS A 32 -0.98 -10.65 -9.96
N VAL A 33 -1.67 -11.11 -8.92
CA VAL A 33 -1.11 -12.12 -8.01
C VAL A 33 -1.01 -13.45 -8.74
N ASN A 34 0.17 -14.07 -8.68
CA ASN A 34 0.39 -15.35 -9.35
C ASN A 34 -0.27 -16.50 -8.56
N PRO A 35 -0.60 -17.63 -9.23
CA PRO A 35 -1.25 -18.76 -8.55
C PRO A 35 -0.45 -19.35 -7.38
N ASP A 36 0.89 -19.24 -7.43
CA ASP A 36 1.77 -19.75 -6.38
C ASP A 36 2.20 -18.67 -5.37
N GLU A 37 1.55 -17.52 -5.42
CA GLU A 37 1.89 -16.35 -4.60
C GLU A 37 0.77 -16.11 -3.57
N THR A 38 1.16 -15.86 -2.32
CA THR A 38 0.21 -15.61 -1.23
C THR A 38 0.33 -14.16 -0.76
N VAL A 39 -0.79 -13.46 -0.72
CA VAL A 39 -0.84 -12.11 -0.14
C VAL A 39 -0.85 -12.23 1.37
N LEU A 40 0.14 -11.61 2.02
CA LEU A 40 0.34 -11.70 3.46
C LEU A 40 -0.19 -10.49 4.23
N TYR A 41 -0.16 -9.31 3.60
CA TYR A 41 -0.55 -8.07 4.25
C TYR A 41 -0.94 -7.06 3.18
N ALA A 42 -1.83 -6.14 3.53
CA ALA A 42 -2.19 -5.04 2.63
C ALA A 42 -2.57 -3.81 3.44
N PHE A 43 -2.22 -2.65 2.90
CA PHE A 43 -2.64 -1.37 3.45
C PHE A 43 -2.91 -0.40 2.30
N ALA A 44 -3.49 0.75 2.63
CA ALA A 44 -3.82 1.76 1.63
C ALA A 44 -3.68 3.15 2.21
N GLY A 45 -3.42 4.11 1.37
CA GLY A 45 -3.34 5.51 1.73
C GLY A 45 -3.31 6.38 0.49
N GLN A 46 -3.08 7.67 0.67
CA GLN A 46 -3.05 8.62 -0.43
C GLN A 46 -1.63 8.78 -0.97
N LYS A 47 -1.52 9.04 -2.26
CA LYS A 47 -0.20 9.17 -2.89
C LYS A 47 0.41 10.57 -2.77
N ASN A 48 -0.40 11.59 -2.54
CA ASN A 48 0.07 12.97 -2.61
C ASN A 48 -0.37 13.84 -1.42
N GLU A 49 -0.61 13.21 -0.28
CA GLU A 49 -1.00 13.89 0.96
C GLU A 49 -2.34 14.64 0.89
N SER A 50 -3.15 14.38 -0.14
CA SER A 50 -4.46 15.00 -0.31
C SER A 50 -5.55 14.13 0.32
N PRO A 51 -6.22 14.59 1.39
CA PRO A 51 -7.24 13.76 2.05
C PRO A 51 -8.56 13.67 1.29
N PHE A 52 -8.82 14.58 0.35
CA PHE A 52 -10.10 14.66 -0.35
C PHE A 52 -10.04 14.22 -1.81
N ASP A 53 -8.89 13.78 -2.29
CA ASP A 53 -8.76 13.33 -3.67
C ASP A 53 -9.04 11.82 -3.74
N PHE A 54 -10.27 11.48 -4.13
CA PHE A 54 -10.72 10.08 -4.20
C PHE A 54 -9.92 9.24 -5.19
N PHE A 55 -9.17 9.88 -6.08
CA PHE A 55 -8.49 9.20 -7.17
C PHE A 55 -6.99 9.01 -6.92
N GLN A 56 -6.51 9.45 -5.77
CA GLN A 56 -5.08 9.34 -5.41
C GLN A 56 -4.80 8.24 -4.39
N THR A 57 -5.78 7.43 -4.05
CA THR A 57 -5.57 6.28 -3.20
C THR A 57 -4.81 5.19 -3.93
N ALA A 58 -3.80 4.65 -3.28
CA ALA A 58 -3.09 3.47 -3.75
C ALA A 58 -3.20 2.36 -2.69
N VAL A 59 -3.29 1.13 -3.14
CA VAL A 59 -3.24 -0.06 -2.29
C VAL A 59 -1.87 -0.68 -2.42
N VAL A 60 -1.27 -1.03 -1.28
CA VAL A 60 0.02 -1.70 -1.22
C VAL A 60 -0.19 -3.07 -0.60
N ALA A 61 0.29 -4.09 -1.26
CA ALA A 61 0.20 -5.46 -0.76
C ALA A 61 1.58 -6.09 -0.65
N LEU A 62 1.77 -6.85 0.41
CA LEU A 62 2.98 -7.64 0.62
C LEU A 62 2.62 -9.10 0.38
N THR A 63 3.36 -9.75 -0.50
CA THR A 63 3.22 -11.18 -0.75
C THR A 63 4.44 -11.92 -0.20
N ASP A 64 4.41 -13.25 -0.28
CA ASP A 64 5.57 -14.06 0.07
C ASP A 64 6.75 -13.90 -0.91
N LYS A 65 6.59 -13.11 -1.98
CA LYS A 65 7.62 -12.94 -3.02
C LYS A 65 8.01 -11.50 -3.30
N ARG A 66 7.11 -10.53 -3.07
CA ARG A 66 7.33 -9.16 -3.53
C ARG A 66 6.34 -8.18 -2.90
N LEU A 67 6.62 -6.90 -3.11
CA LEU A 67 5.71 -5.82 -2.74
C LEU A 67 4.97 -5.37 -4.00
N LEU A 68 3.65 -5.23 -3.91
CA LEU A 68 2.79 -4.86 -5.03
C LEU A 68 2.08 -3.56 -4.72
N ILE A 69 2.03 -2.66 -5.70
CA ILE A 69 1.30 -1.39 -5.57
C ILE A 69 0.29 -1.30 -6.71
N GLY A 70 -0.96 -1.03 -6.38
CA GLY A 70 -2.03 -0.94 -7.37
C GLY A 70 -2.90 0.28 -7.17
N GLN A 71 -3.30 0.87 -8.30
CA GLN A 71 -4.22 2.00 -8.33
C GLN A 71 -5.07 1.92 -9.59
N LYS A 72 -6.38 1.97 -9.43
CA LYS A 72 -7.31 2.02 -10.56
C LYS A 72 -7.49 3.48 -10.97
N ARG A 73 -7.13 3.80 -12.20
CA ARG A 73 -7.32 5.14 -12.75
C ARG A 73 -8.79 5.34 -13.14
N VAL A 74 -9.24 6.59 -13.08
CA VAL A 74 -10.65 6.92 -13.29
C VAL A 74 -11.05 6.78 -14.76
N LEU A 75 -10.23 7.31 -15.66
CA LEU A 75 -10.56 7.39 -17.08
C LEU A 75 -9.90 6.30 -17.91
N PHE A 76 -8.65 5.94 -17.62
CA PHE A 76 -7.87 5.02 -18.45
C PHE A 76 -7.10 4.02 -17.58
N GLY A 77 -7.49 2.76 -17.65
CA GLY A 77 -6.72 1.67 -17.14
C GLY A 77 -6.36 1.72 -15.67
N SER A 78 -5.20 1.19 -15.36
CA SER A 78 -4.70 1.08 -13.98
C SER A 78 -3.19 1.21 -13.97
N ALA A 79 -2.65 1.54 -12.79
CA ALA A 79 -1.23 1.56 -12.54
C ALA A 79 -0.88 0.40 -11.61
N PHE A 80 0.15 -0.35 -11.95
CA PHE A 80 0.61 -1.49 -11.17
C PHE A 80 2.13 -1.50 -11.14
N SER A 81 2.70 -1.69 -9.94
CA SER A 81 4.15 -1.84 -9.76
C SER A 81 4.45 -3.05 -8.91
N SER A 82 5.53 -3.72 -9.23
CA SER A 82 6.02 -4.89 -8.51
C SER A 82 7.47 -4.64 -8.10
N ILE A 83 7.75 -4.82 -6.80
CA ILE A 83 9.07 -4.59 -6.24
C ILE A 83 9.52 -5.85 -5.52
N THR A 84 10.47 -6.54 -6.12
CA THR A 84 11.11 -7.71 -5.49
C THR A 84 12.10 -7.26 -4.42
N PRO A 85 12.49 -8.12 -3.47
CA PRO A 85 13.39 -7.72 -2.39
C PRO A 85 14.72 -7.13 -2.85
N ASP A 86 15.24 -7.56 -4.00
CA ASP A 86 16.49 -7.02 -4.55
C ASP A 86 16.37 -5.58 -5.05
N LEU A 87 15.14 -5.10 -5.29
CA LEU A 87 14.90 -3.71 -5.71
C LEU A 87 14.56 -2.80 -4.52
N TYR A 88 14.31 -3.35 -3.37
CA TYR A 88 13.96 -2.61 -2.17
C TYR A 88 15.24 -2.10 -1.50
N ASN A 89 15.32 -0.79 -1.22
CA ASN A 89 16.45 -0.20 -0.52
C ASN A 89 16.13 0.02 0.96
N ASP A 90 15.11 0.83 1.25
CA ASP A 90 14.81 1.23 2.61
C ASP A 90 13.38 1.75 2.73
N MET A 91 12.94 1.92 3.96
CA MET A 91 11.64 2.51 4.27
C MET A 91 11.79 3.50 5.39
N GLN A 92 11.13 4.65 5.26
CA GLN A 92 11.09 5.68 6.28
C GLN A 92 9.66 5.95 6.69
N VAL A 93 9.44 6.20 7.97
CA VAL A 93 8.13 6.44 8.55
C VAL A 93 8.13 7.85 9.15
N TYR A 94 7.14 8.65 8.81
CA TYR A 94 7.01 10.02 9.28
C TYR A 94 5.69 10.21 10.00
N GLU A 95 5.72 10.78 11.18
CA GLU A 95 4.53 11.18 11.94
C GLU A 95 4.30 12.67 11.77
N GLY A 96 3.14 13.03 11.21
CA GLY A 96 2.69 14.41 11.15
C GLY A 96 1.78 14.75 12.33
N ILE A 97 1.07 15.86 12.22
CA ILE A 97 0.17 16.32 13.29
C ILE A 97 -1.09 15.44 13.33
N ILE A 98 -1.69 15.17 12.18
CA ILE A 98 -2.95 14.42 12.08
C ILE A 98 -2.71 13.00 11.56
N TRP A 99 -1.89 12.87 10.51
CA TRP A 99 -1.62 11.59 9.85
C TRP A 99 -0.14 11.29 9.80
N GLY A 100 0.18 10.04 9.46
CA GLY A 100 1.53 9.64 9.15
C GLY A 100 1.69 9.32 7.68
N LYS A 101 2.94 9.14 7.25
CA LYS A 101 3.24 8.67 5.91
C LYS A 101 4.41 7.70 5.93
N VAL A 102 4.44 6.84 4.92
CA VAL A 102 5.50 5.87 4.70
C VAL A 102 6.15 6.17 3.37
N VAL A 103 7.47 6.23 3.34
CA VAL A 103 8.24 6.42 2.12
C VAL A 103 9.06 5.15 1.90
N ILE A 104 8.81 4.47 0.78
CA ILE A 104 9.50 3.25 0.41
C ILE A 104 10.45 3.58 -0.72
N ASP A 105 11.75 3.50 -0.44
CA ASP A 105 12.79 3.77 -1.42
C ASP A 105 13.18 2.48 -2.13
N THR A 106 13.15 2.52 -3.45
CA THR A 106 13.50 1.39 -4.30
C THR A 106 14.50 1.80 -5.36
N VAL A 107 15.09 0.83 -6.02
CA VAL A 107 16.03 1.09 -7.14
C VAL A 107 15.31 1.83 -8.28
N LYS A 108 14.04 1.57 -8.49
CA LYS A 108 13.28 2.18 -9.60
C LYS A 108 12.72 3.55 -9.26
N GLU A 109 12.15 3.70 -8.06
CA GLU A 109 11.41 4.90 -7.69
C GLU A 109 11.24 4.99 -6.18
N GLU A 110 10.83 6.15 -5.72
CA GLU A 110 10.41 6.37 -4.35
C GLU A 110 8.89 6.34 -4.29
N LEU A 111 8.33 5.53 -3.39
CA LEU A 111 6.89 5.39 -3.21
C LEU A 111 6.48 6.09 -1.94
N VAL A 112 5.51 6.99 -2.03
CA VAL A 112 4.99 7.71 -0.88
C VAL A 112 3.54 7.28 -0.66
N VAL A 113 3.22 6.83 0.55
CA VAL A 113 1.85 6.54 0.96
C VAL A 113 1.54 7.39 2.19
N SER A 114 0.62 8.32 2.04
CA SER A 114 0.33 9.34 3.04
C SER A 114 -1.08 9.21 3.61
N ASN A 115 -1.41 10.10 4.55
CA ASN A 115 -2.72 10.17 5.21
C ASN A 115 -3.08 8.87 5.92
N LEU A 116 -2.06 8.19 6.44
CA LEU A 116 -2.20 6.97 7.22
C LEU A 116 -2.51 7.30 8.67
N SER A 117 -3.32 6.47 9.32
CA SER A 117 -3.48 6.57 10.77
C SER A 117 -2.10 6.44 11.42
N LYS A 118 -1.77 7.32 12.35
CA LYS A 118 -0.48 7.26 13.04
C LYS A 118 -0.25 5.93 13.74
N SER A 119 -1.31 5.34 14.29
CA SER A 119 -1.22 4.06 14.97
C SER A 119 -0.92 2.89 14.04
N SER A 120 -1.11 3.06 12.72
CA SER A 120 -0.82 2.01 11.74
C SER A 120 0.67 1.93 11.37
N LEU A 121 1.45 2.98 11.65
CA LEU A 121 2.82 3.08 11.15
C LEU A 121 3.72 1.96 11.65
N VAL A 122 3.61 1.61 12.93
CA VAL A 122 4.42 0.52 13.52
C VAL A 122 4.10 -0.82 12.86
N GLU A 123 2.82 -1.09 12.62
CA GLU A 123 2.41 -2.34 11.98
C GLU A 123 2.93 -2.42 10.55
N ILE A 124 2.80 -1.34 9.78
CA ILE A 124 3.28 -1.28 8.39
C ILE A 124 4.80 -1.52 8.35
N GLU A 125 5.53 -0.79 9.17
CA GLU A 125 6.99 -0.92 9.23
C GLU A 125 7.40 -2.34 9.59
N THR A 126 6.78 -2.92 10.61
CA THR A 126 7.08 -4.28 11.07
C THR A 126 6.83 -5.30 9.96
N LYS A 127 5.69 -5.21 9.29
CA LYS A 127 5.33 -6.16 8.23
C LYS A 127 6.28 -6.08 7.04
N ILE A 128 6.56 -4.88 6.57
CA ILE A 128 7.45 -4.71 5.41
C ILE A 128 8.88 -5.13 5.77
N SER A 129 9.40 -4.71 6.91
CA SER A 129 10.75 -5.05 7.33
C SER A 129 10.95 -6.56 7.48
N GLN A 130 9.92 -7.27 7.95
CA GLN A 130 9.98 -8.71 8.14
C GLN A 130 10.23 -9.48 6.83
N PHE A 131 9.65 -9.01 5.73
CA PHE A 131 9.62 -9.78 4.49
C PHE A 131 10.50 -9.20 3.38
N MET A 132 10.95 -7.95 3.49
CA MET A 132 11.72 -7.30 2.45
C MET A 132 13.23 -7.22 2.75
N ILE A 133 13.63 -7.63 3.93
CA ILE A 133 15.05 -7.62 4.34
C ILE A 133 15.66 -9.00 4.16
#